data_c832f13914d54b9fc68be8f0eff20f38
#
_entry.id   c832f13914d54b9fc68be8f0eff20f38
#
_cell.length_a   1.000
_cell.length_b   1.000
_cell.length_c   1.000
_cell.angle_alpha   90.00
_cell.angle_beta   90.00
_cell.angle_gamma   90.00
#
_symmetry.space_group_name_H-M   'P 1'
#
loop_
_entity.id
_entity.type
_entity.pdbx_description
1 polymer ?
#
loop_
_entity_poly.entity_id
_entity_poly.type
_entity_poly.pdbx_seq_one_letter_code
_entity_poly.pdbx_strand_id
1 'polypeptide(L)'
;MSETPAVFELHPQLRKDCQGIGRFPLCQLLLMGDAHYPWFILVPQRQAVSEIFELDWEDQVQLLRESCGLARALTQAFKPDKLNIAALGNVVPQLHVHHIVRS
;
A
#
# COMPACT_ATOMS: atom_id res chain seq x y z
N MET A 1 -13.47 26.75 -16.09
CA MET A 1 -12.91 26.80 -14.73
C MET A 1 -12.14 25.53 -14.46
N SER A 2 -10.95 25.66 -14.02
CA SER A 2 -10.18 24.48 -13.65
C SER A 2 -10.46 24.14 -12.20
N GLU A 3 -10.71 22.89 -11.94
CA GLU A 3 -10.86 22.40 -10.58
C GLU A 3 -9.51 21.91 -10.08
N THR A 4 -9.19 22.30 -8.87
CA THR A 4 -8.02 21.73 -8.20
C THR A 4 -8.38 20.30 -7.84
N PRO A 5 -7.62 19.30 -8.29
CA PRO A 5 -7.87 17.93 -7.87
C PRO A 5 -7.83 17.85 -6.35
N ALA A 6 -8.72 17.09 -5.79
CA ALA A 6 -8.71 16.85 -4.38
C ALA A 6 -7.36 16.22 -3.99
N VAL A 7 -6.74 16.77 -2.96
CA VAL A 7 -5.48 16.24 -2.46
C VAL A 7 -5.77 14.91 -1.75
N PHE A 8 -5.02 13.88 -2.11
CA PHE A 8 -5.13 12.60 -1.43
C PHE A 8 -4.65 12.74 0.01
N GLU A 9 -5.46 12.27 0.94
CA GLU A 9 -5.10 12.27 2.35
C GLU A 9 -5.00 10.83 2.85
N LEU A 10 -3.84 10.51 3.41
CA LEU A 10 -3.64 9.23 4.07
C LEU A 10 -4.46 9.17 5.34
N HIS A 11 -5.14 8.04 5.57
CA HIS A 11 -5.95 7.85 6.77
C HIS A 11 -5.11 8.11 8.02
N PRO A 12 -5.67 8.84 9.02
CA PRO A 12 -4.93 9.20 10.23
C PRO A 12 -4.30 8.02 10.96
N GLN A 13 -4.98 6.87 10.98
CA GLN A 13 -4.44 5.69 11.67
C GLN A 13 -3.21 5.14 10.96
N LEU A 14 -3.21 5.13 9.62
CA LEU A 14 -2.03 4.72 8.86
C LEU A 14 -0.88 5.71 9.05
N ARG A 15 -1.20 6.99 9.09
CA ARG A 15 -0.19 8.03 9.33
C ARG A 15 0.44 7.88 10.70
N LYS A 16 -0.35 7.49 11.70
CA LYS A 16 0.14 7.31 13.06
C LYS A 16 0.99 6.05 13.19
N ASP A 17 0.58 4.96 12.58
CA ASP A 17 1.21 3.66 12.77
C ASP A 17 2.39 3.41 11.84
N CYS A 18 2.51 4.18 10.77
CA CYS A 18 3.48 3.92 9.71
C CYS A 18 4.34 5.13 9.43
N GLN A 19 5.53 4.86 8.87
CA GLN A 19 6.40 5.88 8.30
C GLN A 19 6.29 5.84 6.79
N GLY A 20 6.06 7.00 6.17
CA GLY A 20 6.12 7.11 4.71
C GLY A 20 7.56 7.03 4.24
N ILE A 21 7.87 6.12 3.34
CA ILE A 21 9.24 5.92 2.87
C ILE A 21 9.40 6.14 1.37
N GLY A 22 8.30 6.31 0.64
CA GLY A 22 8.41 6.58 -0.78
C GLY A 22 7.06 6.61 -1.48
N ARG A 23 7.13 6.76 -2.78
CA ARG A 23 5.95 6.77 -3.66
C ARG A 23 6.26 6.04 -4.94
N PHE A 24 5.24 5.36 -5.44
CA PHE A 24 5.19 4.85 -6.81
C PHE A 24 4.16 5.67 -7.59
N PRO A 25 4.02 5.45 -8.90
CA PRO A 25 3.04 6.21 -9.69
C PRO A 25 1.63 6.19 -9.12
N LEU A 26 1.19 5.09 -8.54
CA LEU A 26 -0.14 5.01 -7.94
C LEU A 26 -0.09 5.08 -6.41
N CYS A 27 0.81 4.36 -5.77
CA CYS A 27 0.76 4.12 -4.34
C CYS A 27 1.80 4.90 -3.54
N GLN A 28 1.41 5.30 -2.33
CA GLN A 28 2.39 5.62 -1.30
C GLN A 28 2.93 4.32 -0.72
N LEU A 29 4.22 4.31 -0.40
CA LEU A 29 4.87 3.18 0.25
C LEU A 29 5.13 3.53 1.71
N LEU A 30 4.57 2.72 2.59
CA LEU A 30 4.68 2.91 4.03
C LEU A 30 5.43 1.75 4.66
N LEU A 31 6.12 2.05 5.75
CA LEU A 31 6.73 1.03 6.61
C LEU A 31 5.98 1.02 7.94
N MET A 32 5.45 -0.13 8.31
CA MET A 32 4.77 -0.30 9.60
C MET A 32 5.79 -0.19 10.72
N GLY A 33 5.49 0.66 11.70
CA GLY A 33 6.28 0.74 12.91
C GLY A 33 5.98 -0.41 13.86
N ASP A 34 6.91 -0.69 14.73
CA ASP A 34 6.70 -1.61 15.85
C ASP A 34 6.23 -3.01 15.42
N ALA A 35 6.84 -3.55 14.37
CA ALA A 35 6.48 -4.86 13.82
C ALA A 35 7.62 -5.86 14.00
N HIS A 36 7.27 -7.12 14.24
CA HIS A 36 8.25 -8.21 14.37
C HIS A 36 8.91 -8.56 13.05
N TYR A 37 8.17 -8.42 11.95
CA TYR A 37 8.66 -8.72 10.60
C TYR A 37 8.72 -7.44 9.80
N PRO A 38 9.59 -7.33 8.80
CA PRO A 38 9.49 -6.21 7.87
C PRO A 38 8.08 -6.18 7.27
N TRP A 39 7.40 -5.06 7.40
CA TRP A 39 5.99 -4.95 7.07
C TRP A 39 5.78 -3.66 6.29
N PHE A 40 5.53 -3.80 5.01
CA PHE A 40 5.36 -2.67 4.09
C PHE A 40 3.90 -2.60 3.65
N ILE A 41 3.45 -1.39 3.39
CA ILE A 41 2.06 -1.15 2.98
C ILE A 41 2.06 -0.25 1.76
N LEU A 42 1.28 -0.64 0.75
CA LEU A 42 0.99 0.19 -0.41
C LEU A 42 -0.40 0.80 -0.26
N VAL A 43 -0.49 2.11 -0.42
CA VAL A 43 -1.77 2.82 -0.35
C VAL A 43 -2.01 3.53 -1.67
N PRO A 44 -2.94 3.04 -2.50
CA PRO A 44 -3.29 3.73 -3.73
C PRO A 44 -3.77 5.15 -3.44
N GLN A 45 -3.23 6.13 -4.14
CA GLN A 45 -3.55 7.54 -3.92
C GLN A 45 -4.83 7.91 -4.65
N ARG A 46 -5.93 7.28 -4.24
CA ARG A 46 -7.28 7.54 -4.76
C ARG A 46 -8.21 7.71 -3.58
N GLN A 47 -9.04 8.74 -3.64
CA GLN A 47 -9.96 9.06 -2.54
C GLN A 47 -11.15 8.12 -2.55
N ALA A 48 -11.69 7.88 -1.36
CA ALA A 48 -12.95 7.15 -1.16
C ALA A 48 -12.96 5.75 -1.76
N VAL A 49 -11.80 5.08 -1.77
CA VAL A 49 -11.66 3.72 -2.28
C VAL A 49 -11.32 2.81 -1.11
N SER A 50 -12.12 1.77 -0.92
CA SER A 50 -11.95 0.77 0.13
C SER A 50 -11.53 -0.59 -0.42
N GLU A 51 -11.98 -0.92 -1.63
CA GLU A 51 -11.77 -2.23 -2.24
C GLU A 51 -11.05 -2.09 -3.57
N ILE A 52 -10.27 -3.10 -3.91
CA ILE A 52 -9.51 -3.08 -5.16
C ILE A 52 -10.44 -2.89 -6.37
N PHE A 53 -11.60 -3.55 -6.37
CA PHE A 53 -12.50 -3.49 -7.53
C PHE A 53 -13.09 -2.11 -7.76
N GLU A 54 -13.01 -1.21 -6.77
CA GLU A 54 -13.49 0.16 -6.92
C GLU A 54 -12.52 1.05 -7.70
N LEU A 55 -11.27 0.62 -7.85
CA LEU A 55 -10.31 1.33 -8.68
C LEU A 55 -10.67 1.18 -10.16
N ASP A 56 -10.32 2.18 -10.97
CA ASP A 56 -10.38 2.04 -12.42
C ASP A 56 -9.50 0.87 -12.86
N TRP A 57 -9.82 0.27 -14.00
CA TRP A 57 -9.06 -0.86 -14.51
C TRP A 57 -7.56 -0.57 -14.62
N GLU A 58 -7.22 0.61 -15.14
CA GLU A 58 -5.81 1.00 -15.26
C GLU A 58 -5.11 1.05 -13.90
N ASP A 59 -5.81 1.54 -12.87
CA ASP A 59 -5.27 1.59 -11.52
C ASP A 59 -5.16 0.21 -10.89
N GLN A 60 -6.10 -0.70 -11.19
CA GLN A 60 -5.99 -2.09 -10.73
C GLN A 60 -4.74 -2.75 -11.30
N VAL A 61 -4.47 -2.55 -12.58
CA VAL A 61 -3.27 -3.09 -13.22
C VAL A 61 -2.01 -2.45 -12.63
N GLN A 62 -2.04 -1.15 -12.41
CA GLN A 62 -0.90 -0.43 -11.85
C GLN A 62 -0.63 -0.88 -10.40
N LEU A 63 -1.68 -1.09 -9.62
CA LEU A 63 -1.52 -1.62 -8.26
C LEU A 63 -0.82 -2.97 -8.29
N LEU A 64 -1.23 -3.85 -9.19
CA LEU A 64 -0.61 -5.17 -9.31
C LEU A 64 0.87 -5.05 -9.70
N ARG A 65 1.20 -4.15 -10.64
CA ARG A 65 2.59 -3.91 -11.03
C ARG A 65 3.42 -3.44 -9.84
N GLU A 66 2.90 -2.51 -9.07
CA GLU A 66 3.62 -1.97 -7.90
C GLU A 66 3.76 -3.01 -6.80
N SER A 67 2.70 -3.77 -6.54
CA SER A 67 2.73 -4.83 -5.55
C SER A 67 3.73 -5.94 -5.92
N CYS A 68 3.70 -6.37 -7.17
CA CYS A 68 4.63 -7.40 -7.64
C CYS A 68 6.07 -6.90 -7.66
N GLY A 69 6.29 -5.63 -8.04
CA GLY A 69 7.63 -5.04 -8.02
C GLY A 69 8.18 -4.95 -6.61
N LEU A 70 7.35 -4.50 -5.67
CA LEU A 70 7.72 -4.46 -4.25
C LEU A 70 8.01 -5.86 -3.72
N ALA A 71 7.15 -6.83 -4.02
CA ALA A 71 7.32 -8.21 -3.57
C ALA A 71 8.64 -8.80 -4.06
N ARG A 72 9.00 -8.53 -5.32
CA ARG A 72 10.26 -9.01 -5.88
C ARG A 72 11.46 -8.38 -5.17
N ALA A 73 11.39 -7.07 -4.93
CA ALA A 73 12.46 -6.36 -4.23
C ALA A 73 12.63 -6.87 -2.79
N LEU A 74 11.51 -7.11 -2.09
CA LEU A 74 11.55 -7.63 -0.72
C LEU A 74 12.10 -9.05 -0.68
N THR A 75 11.76 -9.87 -1.66
CA THR A 75 12.28 -11.24 -1.76
C THR A 75 13.79 -11.23 -1.97
N GLN A 76 14.29 -10.35 -2.82
CA GLN A 76 15.73 -10.24 -3.06
C GLN A 76 16.47 -9.71 -1.85
N ALA A 77 15.88 -8.74 -1.14
CA ALA A 77 16.55 -8.10 -0.01
C ALA A 77 16.55 -8.96 1.25
N PHE A 78 15.44 -9.62 1.55
CA PHE A 78 15.26 -10.33 2.82
C PHE A 78 15.30 -11.84 2.70
N LYS A 79 15.12 -12.39 1.50
CA LYS A 79 15.09 -13.84 1.25
C LYS A 79 14.16 -14.57 2.21
N PRO A 80 12.89 -14.18 2.27
CA PRO A 80 11.94 -14.76 3.22
C PRO A 80 11.49 -16.15 2.79
N ASP A 81 10.92 -16.88 3.74
CA ASP A 81 10.24 -18.13 3.43
C ASP A 81 8.94 -17.88 2.67
N LYS A 82 8.25 -16.77 2.99
CA LYS A 82 7.00 -16.40 2.35
C LYS A 82 6.75 -14.90 2.47
N LEU A 83 6.09 -14.34 1.46
CA LEU A 83 5.48 -13.03 1.57
C LEU A 83 3.98 -13.20 1.79
N ASN A 84 3.43 -12.49 2.76
CA ASN A 84 1.99 -12.41 2.93
C ASN A 84 1.50 -11.09 2.38
N ILE A 85 0.65 -11.14 1.39
CA ILE A 85 0.08 -9.97 0.73
C ILE A 85 -1.42 -10.00 0.95
N ALA A 86 -1.96 -8.92 1.52
CA ALA A 86 -3.38 -8.90 1.85
C ALA A 86 -3.92 -7.48 1.87
N ALA A 87 -5.14 -7.33 1.37
CA ALA A 87 -5.93 -6.12 1.53
C ALA A 87 -6.92 -6.38 2.65
N LEU A 88 -6.65 -5.78 3.81
CA LEU A 88 -7.53 -5.83 4.96
C LEU A 88 -8.30 -4.51 5.01
N GLY A 89 -9.17 -4.30 5.97
CA GLY A 89 -9.93 -3.06 6.00
C GLY A 89 -10.92 -3.00 7.14
N ASN A 90 -10.75 -3.89 8.10
CA ASN A 90 -11.69 -3.97 9.21
C ASN A 90 -11.61 -2.76 10.14
N VAL A 91 -10.42 -2.17 10.26
CA VAL A 91 -10.19 -1.00 11.12
C VAL A 91 -10.03 0.26 10.29
N VAL A 92 -9.21 0.20 9.24
CA VAL A 92 -8.97 1.33 8.34
C VAL A 92 -9.63 1.02 7.00
N PRO A 93 -10.72 1.72 6.64
CA PRO A 93 -11.43 1.43 5.40
C PRO A 93 -10.72 1.91 4.13
N GLN A 94 -9.80 2.87 4.24
CA GLN A 94 -9.02 3.29 3.09
C GLN A 94 -8.21 2.12 2.55
N LEU A 95 -8.31 1.84 1.24
CA LEU A 95 -7.64 0.71 0.62
C LEU A 95 -6.14 0.76 0.88
N HIS A 96 -5.61 -0.29 1.46
CA HIS A 96 -4.18 -0.45 1.67
C HIS A 96 -3.83 -1.93 1.62
N VAL A 97 -2.68 -2.23 1.00
CA VAL A 97 -2.26 -3.60 0.74
C VAL A 97 -1.00 -3.88 1.53
N HIS A 98 -1.11 -4.84 2.43
CA HIS A 98 -0.01 -5.27 3.29
C HIS A 98 0.94 -6.18 2.53
N HIS A 99 2.23 -6.03 2.79
CA HIS A 99 3.29 -6.90 2.27
C HIS A 99 4.18 -7.26 3.45
N ILE A 100 3.99 -8.45 4.00
CA ILE A 100 4.68 -8.87 5.22
C ILE A 100 5.73 -9.91 4.85
N VAL A 101 6.97 -9.64 5.25
CA VAL A 101 8.11 -10.52 4.99
C VAL A 101 8.19 -11.53 6.12
N ARG A 102 7.88 -12.80 5.83
CA ARG A 102 7.82 -13.87 6.83
C ARG A 102 9.01 -14.78 6.69
N SER A 103 9.69 -14.98 7.81
CA SER A 103 10.85 -15.88 7.88
C SER A 103 10.56 -17.07 8.74
#